data_ec0398ec2931f102aad9da96bae93fbb
#
_entry.id   ec0398ec2931f102aad9da96bae93fbb
#
_cell.length_a   1.000
_cell.length_b   1.000
_cell.length_c   1.000
_cell.angle_alpha   90.00
_cell.angle_beta   90.00
_cell.angle_gamma   90.00
#
_symmetry.space_group_name_H-M   'P 1'
#
loop_
_entity.id
_entity.type
_entity.pdbx_description
1 polymer ?
#
loop_
_entity_poly.entity_id
_entity_poly.type
_entity_poly.pdbx_seq_one_letter_code
_entity_poly.pdbx_strand_id
1 'polypeptide(L)'
;MTLCFCGWLLGQTSTPMVTIKGGSYVPLYGVKGENKATKPVNVKSFQLDIYPVTNAQYKAFLEKHPEWRRSRVKGIFAQKSYLSHWKSDLEFSPLEAQAPVTHISWFAAKKYCECEGKRLPTTDEWEYVAQADAQNIDARKKKHYQEYIVRSMQTPKTYLQKVGNTPKNYWGVYDMHGLVWEWVADFNSVLLSGDSRKDKQGDDALFCGGSALNASDLTNYGAFMRYALRGSLKANYTMLNMGFRCAL
;
A
#
# COMPACT_ATOMS: atom_id res chain seq x y z
N MET A 1 -50.52 14.51 12.35
CA MET A 1 -49.15 14.95 12.74
C MET A 1 -48.25 13.76 12.54
N THR A 2 -47.73 13.62 11.28
CA THR A 2 -46.98 12.45 10.85
C THR A 2 -45.50 12.79 10.93
N LEU A 3 -44.82 12.20 11.92
CA LEU A 3 -43.35 12.34 12.08
C LEU A 3 -42.64 11.55 10.97
N CYS A 4 -42.09 12.29 10.05
CA CYS A 4 -41.20 11.75 9.00
C CYS A 4 -39.87 11.41 9.67
N PHE A 5 -39.63 10.11 9.92
CA PHE A 5 -38.31 9.58 10.29
C PHE A 5 -37.40 9.68 9.08
N CYS A 6 -36.61 10.73 9.05
CA CYS A 6 -35.49 10.85 8.10
C CYS A 6 -34.41 9.85 8.50
N GLY A 7 -34.46 8.65 7.92
CA GLY A 7 -33.42 7.65 8.07
C GLY A 7 -32.09 8.23 7.58
N TRP A 8 -31.15 8.43 8.49
CA TRP A 8 -29.77 8.72 8.20
C TRP A 8 -29.20 7.51 7.43
N LEU A 9 -29.19 7.61 6.10
CA LEU A 9 -28.29 6.83 5.29
C LEU A 9 -26.88 7.17 5.80
N LEU A 10 -26.29 6.25 6.53
CA LEU A 10 -24.87 6.28 6.87
C LEU A 10 -24.09 6.24 5.55
N GLY A 11 -23.88 7.42 4.97
CA GLY A 11 -22.96 7.61 3.88
C GLY A 11 -21.60 7.06 4.34
N GLN A 12 -21.05 6.16 3.57
CA GLN A 12 -19.74 5.62 3.84
C GLN A 12 -18.75 6.76 3.90
N THR A 13 -18.34 7.10 5.11
CA THR A 13 -17.35 8.13 5.38
C THR A 13 -15.99 7.67 4.82
N SER A 14 -15.25 8.59 4.22
CA SER A 14 -13.85 8.33 3.83
C SER A 14 -13.09 7.79 5.05
N THR A 15 -12.03 7.02 4.80
CA THR A 15 -11.19 6.49 5.89
C THR A 15 -10.72 7.64 6.78
N PRO A 16 -10.84 7.53 8.12
CA PRO A 16 -10.28 8.51 9.03
C PRO A 16 -8.77 8.63 8.83
N MET A 17 -8.24 9.84 9.02
CA MET A 17 -6.82 10.14 8.87
C MET A 17 -6.18 10.48 10.20
N VAL A 18 -4.88 10.25 10.30
CA VAL A 18 -4.05 10.69 11.41
C VAL A 18 -2.89 11.55 10.89
N THR A 19 -2.52 12.58 11.65
CA THR A 19 -1.35 13.40 11.34
C THR A 19 -0.09 12.65 11.71
N ILE A 20 0.76 12.40 10.74
CA ILE A 20 2.11 11.89 10.90
C ILE A 20 3.04 13.09 11.04
N LYS A 21 3.65 13.23 12.22
CA LYS A 21 4.65 14.28 12.45
C LYS A 21 5.91 13.96 11.64
N GLY A 22 6.36 14.91 10.87
CA GLY A 22 7.57 14.78 10.06
C GLY A 22 8.82 14.48 10.89
N GLY A 23 9.82 13.95 10.23
CA GLY A 23 11.09 13.57 10.82
C GLY A 23 12.03 13.01 9.77
N SER A 24 13.11 12.37 10.20
CA SER A 24 14.03 11.72 9.27
C SER A 24 14.15 10.22 9.54
N TYR A 25 14.41 9.46 8.50
CA TYR A 25 14.70 8.04 8.60
C TYR A 25 15.75 7.65 7.55
N VAL A 26 16.41 6.53 7.75
CA VAL A 26 17.34 5.98 6.77
C VAL A 26 16.60 4.94 5.93
N PRO A 27 16.35 5.17 4.63
CA PRO A 27 15.72 4.19 3.76
C PRO A 27 16.61 2.97 3.56
N LEU A 28 16.03 1.84 3.15
CA LEU A 28 16.79 0.63 2.86
C LEU A 28 17.72 0.83 1.65
N TYR A 29 17.25 1.58 0.66
CA TYR A 29 18.01 1.92 -0.55
C TYR A 29 18.19 3.42 -0.66
N GLY A 30 19.39 3.83 -1.08
CA GLY A 30 19.72 5.23 -1.34
C GLY A 30 19.00 5.81 -2.55
N VAL A 31 19.02 7.13 -2.66
CA VAL A 31 18.55 7.83 -3.85
C VAL A 31 19.50 7.52 -5.02
N LYS A 32 18.93 7.48 -6.23
CA LYS A 32 19.60 7.19 -7.50
C LYS A 32 20.99 7.86 -7.62
N GLY A 33 22.03 7.06 -7.83
CA GLY A 33 23.37 7.53 -8.15
C GLY A 33 24.35 7.70 -6.98
N GLU A 34 23.92 7.50 -5.74
CA GLU A 34 24.81 7.55 -4.57
C GLU A 34 25.30 6.14 -4.18
N ASN A 35 26.64 5.93 -4.24
CA ASN A 35 27.27 4.72 -3.75
C ASN A 35 27.34 4.70 -2.21
N LYS A 36 26.78 3.66 -1.60
CA LYS A 36 27.15 3.03 -0.33
C LYS A 36 26.69 3.54 1.02
N ALA A 37 26.21 4.68 1.27
CA ALA A 37 25.57 4.95 2.58
C ALA A 37 24.28 5.67 2.31
N THR A 38 23.17 5.04 2.67
CA THR A 38 21.89 5.74 2.57
C THR A 38 21.88 6.88 3.56
N LYS A 39 21.83 8.10 3.03
CA LYS A 39 21.67 9.30 3.86
C LYS A 39 20.27 9.33 4.44
N PRO A 40 20.08 9.88 5.64
CA PRO A 40 18.76 10.12 6.17
C PRO A 40 17.92 10.96 5.21
N VAL A 41 16.68 10.55 4.97
CA VAL A 41 15.68 11.29 4.19
C VAL A 41 14.74 12.01 5.15
N ASN A 42 14.46 13.27 4.85
CA ASN A 42 13.50 14.06 5.62
C ASN A 42 12.08 13.86 5.04
N VAL A 43 11.19 13.34 5.88
CA VAL A 43 9.76 13.24 5.60
C VAL A 43 9.05 14.44 6.22
N LYS A 44 8.32 15.20 5.42
CA LYS A 44 7.49 16.31 5.93
C LYS A 44 6.29 15.75 6.71
N SER A 45 5.68 16.58 7.56
CA SER A 45 4.41 16.21 8.18
C SER A 45 3.33 16.06 7.11
N PHE A 46 2.50 15.03 7.24
CA PHE A 46 1.41 14.70 6.32
C PHE A 46 0.28 13.99 7.07
N GLN A 47 -0.84 13.77 6.42
CA GLN A 47 -1.90 12.94 6.96
C GLN A 47 -1.95 11.60 6.22
N LEU A 48 -2.26 10.53 6.96
CA LEU A 48 -2.36 9.18 6.41
C LEU A 48 -3.67 8.54 6.86
N ASP A 49 -4.34 7.84 5.96
CA ASP A 49 -5.47 6.98 6.30
C ASP A 49 -5.05 5.95 7.34
N ILE A 50 -5.83 5.82 8.43
CA ILE A 50 -5.48 4.88 9.51
C ILE A 50 -5.67 3.41 9.11
N TYR A 51 -6.45 3.15 8.05
CA TYR A 51 -6.69 1.81 7.46
C TYR A 51 -6.51 1.84 5.95
N PRO A 52 -6.24 0.69 5.32
CA PRO A 52 -6.40 0.53 3.89
C PRO A 52 -7.84 0.77 3.45
N VAL A 53 -8.04 1.19 2.21
CA VAL A 53 -9.39 1.38 1.62
C VAL A 53 -10.12 0.05 1.56
N THR A 54 -11.39 0.03 2.01
CA THR A 54 -12.22 -1.18 2.07
C THR A 54 -12.99 -1.43 0.76
N ASN A 55 -13.48 -2.67 0.58
CA ASN A 55 -14.39 -3.01 -0.53
C ASN A 55 -15.63 -2.13 -0.56
N ALA A 56 -16.21 -1.86 0.62
CA ALA A 56 -17.40 -1.03 0.73
C ALA A 56 -17.14 0.42 0.28
N GLN A 57 -16.03 1.02 0.68
CA GLN A 57 -15.62 2.38 0.24
C GLN A 57 -15.34 2.41 -1.27
N TYR A 58 -14.65 1.39 -1.76
CA TYR A 58 -14.33 1.31 -3.18
C TYR A 58 -15.57 1.11 -4.05
N LYS A 59 -16.57 0.36 -3.58
CA LYS A 59 -17.87 0.25 -4.24
C LYS A 59 -18.53 1.63 -4.38
N ALA A 60 -18.57 2.42 -3.31
CA ALA A 60 -19.15 3.77 -3.35
C ALA A 60 -18.44 4.68 -4.37
N PHE A 61 -17.12 4.54 -4.54
CA PHE A 61 -16.37 5.19 -5.60
C PHE A 61 -16.84 4.72 -6.99
N LEU A 62 -16.99 3.41 -7.24
CA LEU A 62 -17.43 2.87 -8.52
C LEU A 62 -18.88 3.24 -8.89
N GLU A 63 -19.72 3.51 -7.90
CA GLU A 63 -21.07 4.01 -8.13
C GLU A 63 -21.04 5.42 -8.74
N LYS A 64 -20.13 6.28 -8.29
CA LYS A 64 -19.91 7.65 -8.78
C LYS A 64 -19.06 7.72 -10.05
N HIS A 65 -18.18 6.73 -10.26
CA HIS A 65 -17.18 6.68 -11.33
C HIS A 65 -17.30 5.38 -12.14
N PRO A 66 -18.38 5.22 -12.94
CA PRO A 66 -18.66 3.98 -13.66
C PRO A 66 -17.61 3.57 -14.69
N GLU A 67 -16.77 4.51 -15.15
CA GLU A 67 -15.66 4.25 -16.07
C GLU A 67 -14.56 3.38 -15.42
N TRP A 68 -14.51 3.30 -14.08
CA TRP A 68 -13.60 2.44 -13.31
C TRP A 68 -14.20 1.09 -12.93
N ARG A 69 -15.43 0.77 -13.33
CA ARG A 69 -16.01 -0.56 -13.12
C ARG A 69 -15.25 -1.61 -13.92
N ARG A 70 -15.18 -2.83 -13.39
CA ARG A 70 -14.47 -3.95 -14.03
C ARG A 70 -14.85 -4.15 -15.49
N SER A 71 -16.13 -4.03 -15.82
CA SER A 71 -16.63 -4.19 -17.19
C SER A 71 -16.27 -3.04 -18.14
N ARG A 72 -15.78 -1.90 -17.63
CA ARG A 72 -15.55 -0.67 -18.39
C ARG A 72 -14.11 -0.17 -18.40
N VAL A 73 -13.33 -0.52 -17.37
CA VAL A 73 -11.93 -0.06 -17.26
C VAL A 73 -11.12 -0.50 -18.47
N LYS A 74 -10.35 0.42 -19.04
CA LYS A 74 -9.51 0.10 -20.20
C LYS A 74 -8.29 -0.72 -19.76
N GLY A 75 -7.86 -1.70 -20.56
CA GLY A 75 -6.72 -2.58 -20.27
C GLY A 75 -5.37 -1.86 -20.06
N ILE A 76 -5.23 -0.64 -20.58
CA ILE A 76 -4.06 0.21 -20.29
C ILE A 76 -4.01 0.62 -18.82
N PHE A 77 -5.16 0.77 -18.15
CA PHE A 77 -5.25 1.20 -16.76
C PHE A 77 -5.34 0.03 -15.78
N ALA A 78 -5.85 -1.14 -16.18
CA ALA A 78 -5.92 -2.30 -15.30
C ALA A 78 -5.94 -3.59 -16.10
N GLN A 79 -5.30 -4.63 -15.60
CA GLN A 79 -5.31 -5.97 -16.18
C GLN A 79 -6.70 -6.62 -16.04
N LYS A 80 -6.92 -7.74 -16.76
CA LYS A 80 -8.18 -8.50 -16.73
C LYS A 80 -8.55 -9.03 -15.34
N SER A 81 -7.58 -9.19 -14.46
CA SER A 81 -7.78 -9.61 -13.05
C SER A 81 -8.28 -8.49 -12.13
N TYR A 82 -8.48 -7.27 -12.64
CA TYR A 82 -9.02 -6.15 -11.86
C TYR A 82 -10.39 -6.51 -11.26
N LEU A 83 -10.52 -6.41 -9.93
CA LEU A 83 -11.72 -6.79 -9.16
C LEU A 83 -12.29 -8.19 -9.52
N SER A 84 -11.45 -9.13 -9.98
CA SER A 84 -11.91 -10.44 -10.45
C SER A 84 -12.56 -11.29 -9.36
N HIS A 85 -12.29 -11.02 -8.08
CA HIS A 85 -12.91 -11.68 -6.92
C HIS A 85 -14.30 -11.13 -6.60
N TRP A 86 -14.69 -9.99 -7.16
CA TRP A 86 -16.07 -9.49 -7.06
C TRP A 86 -16.97 -10.25 -8.01
N LYS A 87 -18.21 -10.49 -7.60
CA LYS A 87 -19.21 -11.21 -8.41
C LYS A 87 -19.61 -10.41 -9.66
N SER A 88 -19.74 -9.10 -9.53
CA SER A 88 -20.03 -8.17 -10.63
C SER A 88 -19.33 -6.83 -10.41
N ASP A 89 -19.66 -5.82 -11.21
CA ASP A 89 -19.08 -4.47 -11.10
C ASP A 89 -19.25 -3.81 -9.71
N LEU A 90 -20.34 -4.13 -9.03
CA LEU A 90 -20.72 -3.50 -7.76
C LEU A 90 -21.11 -4.54 -6.68
N GLU A 91 -20.84 -5.82 -6.92
CA GLU A 91 -21.26 -6.89 -6.02
C GLU A 91 -20.07 -7.74 -5.57
N PHE A 92 -19.89 -7.82 -4.28
CA PHE A 92 -18.92 -8.67 -3.59
C PHE A 92 -19.58 -9.34 -2.37
N SER A 93 -18.91 -10.27 -1.73
CA SER A 93 -19.41 -10.91 -0.51
C SER A 93 -19.67 -9.88 0.60
N PRO A 94 -20.87 -9.79 1.19
CA PRO A 94 -21.14 -8.87 2.30
C PRO A 94 -20.18 -9.04 3.48
N LEU A 95 -19.64 -10.24 3.69
CA LEU A 95 -18.65 -10.54 4.73
C LEU A 95 -17.32 -9.82 4.49
N GLU A 96 -17.04 -9.44 3.24
CA GLU A 96 -15.80 -8.77 2.84
C GLU A 96 -15.96 -7.23 2.76
N ALA A 97 -17.10 -6.68 3.17
CA ALA A 97 -17.36 -5.25 3.07
C ALA A 97 -16.28 -4.40 3.78
N GLN A 98 -15.82 -4.85 4.93
CA GLN A 98 -14.79 -4.19 5.72
C GLN A 98 -13.37 -4.77 5.49
N ALA A 99 -13.21 -5.71 4.57
CA ALA A 99 -11.90 -6.17 4.13
C ALA A 99 -11.29 -5.13 3.18
N PRO A 100 -9.94 -5.06 3.07
CA PRO A 100 -9.30 -4.16 2.11
C PRO A 100 -9.69 -4.52 0.68
N VAL A 101 -9.91 -3.51 -0.15
CA VAL A 101 -10.09 -3.76 -1.58
C VAL A 101 -8.75 -4.21 -2.19
N THR A 102 -8.80 -5.26 -2.98
CA THR A 102 -7.63 -5.85 -3.65
C THR A 102 -7.86 -6.02 -5.15
N HIS A 103 -6.90 -6.59 -5.88
CA HIS A 103 -6.94 -6.64 -7.35
C HIS A 103 -7.12 -5.24 -7.97
N ILE A 104 -6.52 -4.23 -7.35
CA ILE A 104 -6.57 -2.84 -7.77
C ILE A 104 -5.25 -2.47 -8.44
N SER A 105 -5.32 -1.79 -9.59
CA SER A 105 -4.14 -1.22 -10.25
C SER A 105 -3.69 0.08 -9.59
N TRP A 106 -2.45 0.48 -9.82
CA TRP A 106 -1.93 1.77 -9.35
C TRP A 106 -2.76 2.96 -9.89
N PHE A 107 -3.16 2.90 -11.16
CA PHE A 107 -4.00 3.95 -11.75
C PHE A 107 -5.35 4.09 -11.04
N ALA A 108 -5.98 2.97 -10.70
CA ALA A 108 -7.26 2.95 -10.02
C ALA A 108 -7.14 3.41 -8.57
N ALA A 109 -6.09 2.99 -7.86
CA ALA A 109 -5.78 3.43 -6.50
C ALA A 109 -5.51 4.94 -6.44
N LYS A 110 -4.68 5.45 -7.37
CA LYS A 110 -4.39 6.88 -7.49
C LYS A 110 -5.67 7.67 -7.76
N LYS A 111 -6.49 7.23 -8.72
CA LYS A 111 -7.73 7.92 -9.07
C LYS A 111 -8.72 7.96 -7.91
N TYR A 112 -8.85 6.85 -7.16
CA TYR A 112 -9.67 6.83 -5.94
C TYR A 112 -9.23 7.92 -4.96
N CYS A 113 -7.93 7.95 -4.61
CA CYS A 113 -7.42 8.95 -3.67
C CYS A 113 -7.67 10.39 -4.17
N GLU A 114 -7.44 10.67 -5.46
CA GLU A 114 -7.71 11.98 -6.07
C GLU A 114 -9.19 12.39 -5.97
N CYS A 115 -10.12 11.45 -6.18
CA CYS A 115 -11.56 11.71 -6.05
C CYS A 115 -11.99 11.99 -4.60
N GLU A 116 -11.23 11.49 -3.62
CA GLU A 116 -11.42 11.80 -2.20
C GLU A 116 -10.65 13.06 -1.75
N GLY A 117 -10.06 13.84 -2.68
CA GLY A 117 -9.23 15.01 -2.37
C GLY A 117 -7.89 14.66 -1.71
N LYS A 118 -7.43 13.43 -1.89
CA LYS A 118 -6.22 12.84 -1.31
C LYS A 118 -5.25 12.41 -2.41
N ARG A 119 -4.14 11.79 -2.02
CA ARG A 119 -3.14 11.19 -2.92
C ARG A 119 -2.69 9.83 -2.38
N LEU A 120 -1.96 9.06 -3.16
CA LEU A 120 -1.20 7.94 -2.62
C LEU A 120 -0.03 8.47 -1.77
N PRO A 121 0.35 7.79 -0.67
CA PRO A 121 1.59 8.10 0.03
C PRO A 121 2.80 7.82 -0.86
N THR A 122 3.89 8.55 -0.68
CA THR A 122 5.17 8.21 -1.29
C THR A 122 5.79 6.97 -0.63
N THR A 123 6.77 6.37 -1.27
CA THR A 123 7.54 5.26 -0.67
C THR A 123 8.14 5.68 0.67
N ASP A 124 8.76 6.87 0.72
CA ASP A 124 9.39 7.37 1.94
C ASP A 124 8.38 7.63 3.06
N GLU A 125 7.22 8.20 2.76
CA GLU A 125 6.15 8.39 3.74
C GLU A 125 5.64 7.06 4.29
N TRP A 126 5.40 6.09 3.40
CA TRP A 126 4.91 4.77 3.79
C TRP A 126 5.94 4.02 4.65
N GLU A 127 7.21 3.97 4.24
CA GLU A 127 8.28 3.29 4.96
C GLU A 127 8.58 3.97 6.31
N TYR A 128 8.51 5.31 6.37
CA TYR A 128 8.67 6.06 7.61
C TYR A 128 7.62 5.67 8.66
N VAL A 129 6.36 5.49 8.25
CA VAL A 129 5.30 5.04 9.16
C VAL A 129 5.42 3.55 9.46
N ALA A 130 5.81 2.75 8.49
CA ALA A 130 5.91 1.30 8.60
C ALA A 130 7.06 0.80 9.49
N GLN A 131 8.07 1.62 9.79
CA GLN A 131 9.15 1.23 10.69
C GLN A 131 8.75 1.25 12.18
N ALA A 132 7.58 1.81 12.51
CA ALA A 132 7.13 1.98 13.89
C ALA A 132 6.42 0.72 14.43
N ASP A 133 6.72 0.34 15.67
CA ASP A 133 5.87 -0.55 16.46
C ASP A 133 4.87 0.25 17.31
N ALA A 134 4.17 -0.36 18.26
CA ALA A 134 3.20 0.31 19.11
C ALA A 134 3.81 1.36 20.05
N GLN A 135 5.10 1.31 20.34
CA GLN A 135 5.77 2.13 21.33
C GLN A 135 6.92 2.98 20.77
N ASN A 136 7.47 2.60 19.64
CA ASN A 136 8.68 3.20 19.07
C ASN A 136 8.45 3.68 17.66
N ILE A 137 8.97 4.86 17.34
CA ILE A 137 8.94 5.41 15.97
C ILE A 137 9.77 4.57 15.01
N ASP A 138 10.88 3.99 15.50
CA ASP A 138 11.73 3.07 14.74
C ASP A 138 11.98 1.79 15.56
N ALA A 139 11.38 0.70 15.12
CA ALA A 139 11.49 -0.62 15.72
C ALA A 139 12.27 -1.62 14.84
N ARG A 140 12.83 -1.17 13.72
CA ARG A 140 13.46 -2.06 12.71
C ARG A 140 14.55 -2.97 13.27
N LYS A 141 15.30 -2.52 14.27
CA LYS A 141 16.37 -3.30 14.94
C LYS A 141 15.86 -4.18 16.09
N LYS A 142 14.55 -4.14 16.40
CA LYS A 142 13.98 -4.92 17.49
C LYS A 142 13.58 -6.31 17.00
N LYS A 143 14.08 -7.36 17.66
CA LYS A 143 13.85 -8.75 17.29
C LYS A 143 12.36 -9.07 17.19
N HIS A 144 11.55 -8.69 18.19
CA HIS A 144 10.11 -8.96 18.20
C HIS A 144 9.37 -8.32 17.00
N TYR A 145 9.83 -7.14 16.55
CA TYR A 145 9.25 -6.46 15.40
C TYR A 145 9.61 -7.16 14.08
N GLN A 146 10.85 -7.60 13.93
CA GLN A 146 11.29 -8.38 12.77
C GLN A 146 10.54 -9.72 12.69
N GLU A 147 10.40 -10.43 13.81
CA GLU A 147 9.63 -11.68 13.90
C GLU A 147 8.15 -11.47 13.56
N TYR A 148 7.55 -10.37 14.03
CA TYR A 148 6.18 -9.98 13.68
C TYR A 148 6.01 -9.80 12.17
N ILE A 149 6.90 -9.06 11.52
CA ILE A 149 6.84 -8.82 10.07
C ILE A 149 6.99 -10.14 9.29
N VAL A 150 7.96 -10.98 9.63
CA VAL A 150 8.16 -12.28 8.95
C VAL A 150 6.91 -13.16 9.11
N ARG A 151 6.37 -13.26 10.32
CA ARG A 151 5.14 -14.01 10.58
C ARG A 151 3.95 -13.48 9.78
N SER A 152 3.81 -12.17 9.71
CA SER A 152 2.71 -11.53 8.96
C SER A 152 2.77 -11.84 7.47
N MET A 153 3.97 -11.93 6.89
CA MET A 153 4.16 -12.31 5.47
C MET A 153 3.85 -13.78 5.19
N GLN A 154 3.99 -14.64 6.20
CA GLN A 154 3.72 -16.09 6.08
C GLN A 154 2.24 -16.45 6.31
N THR A 155 1.46 -15.54 6.90
CA THR A 155 0.04 -15.78 7.17
C THR A 155 -0.76 -15.73 5.86
N PRO A 156 -1.47 -16.82 5.48
CA PRO A 156 -2.22 -16.84 4.23
C PRO A 156 -3.54 -16.08 4.33
N LYS A 157 -4.03 -15.59 3.19
CA LYS A 157 -5.38 -15.00 3.02
C LYS A 157 -5.73 -13.85 3.98
N THR A 158 -4.74 -13.11 4.44
CA THR A 158 -4.96 -11.95 5.33
C THR A 158 -5.86 -10.88 4.70
N TYR A 159 -5.81 -10.75 3.38
CA TYR A 159 -6.63 -9.82 2.59
C TYR A 159 -8.16 -10.04 2.71
N LEU A 160 -8.61 -11.17 3.27
CA LEU A 160 -10.03 -11.42 3.57
C LEU A 160 -10.44 -10.92 4.96
N GLN A 161 -9.50 -10.52 5.79
CA GLN A 161 -9.78 -10.02 7.12
C GLN A 161 -10.22 -8.56 7.06
N LYS A 162 -11.06 -8.13 8.02
CA LYS A 162 -11.43 -6.72 8.15
C LYS A 162 -10.22 -5.85 8.44
N VAL A 163 -10.25 -4.60 8.01
CA VAL A 163 -9.24 -3.59 8.39
C VAL A 163 -9.25 -3.33 9.90
N GLY A 164 -8.11 -2.89 10.45
CA GLY A 164 -7.95 -2.64 11.90
C GLY A 164 -7.76 -3.91 12.73
N ASN A 165 -7.40 -5.01 12.11
CA ASN A 165 -7.22 -6.30 12.79
C ASN A 165 -5.80 -6.50 13.37
N THR A 166 -4.85 -5.67 12.98
CA THR A 166 -3.48 -5.68 13.54
C THR A 166 -3.34 -4.66 14.66
N PRO A 167 -2.34 -4.78 15.56
CA PRO A 167 -2.05 -3.73 16.52
C PRO A 167 -1.74 -2.41 15.80
N LYS A 168 -2.26 -1.30 16.33
CA LYS A 168 -1.89 0.03 15.87
C LYS A 168 -0.44 0.34 16.21
N ASN A 169 0.26 1.00 15.31
CA ASN A 169 1.62 1.43 15.56
C ASN A 169 1.67 2.76 16.36
N TYR A 170 2.86 3.27 16.61
CA TYR A 170 3.12 4.53 17.35
C TYR A 170 2.31 5.72 16.80
N TRP A 171 2.10 5.77 15.50
CA TRP A 171 1.36 6.84 14.82
C TRP A 171 -0.16 6.70 14.90
N GLY A 172 -0.66 5.60 15.45
CA GLY A 172 -2.10 5.30 15.46
C GLY A 172 -2.61 4.66 14.18
N VAL A 173 -1.71 4.21 13.30
CA VAL A 173 -2.02 3.56 12.02
C VAL A 173 -2.06 2.05 12.21
N TYR A 174 -3.04 1.39 11.56
CA TYR A 174 -3.21 -0.06 11.59
C TYR A 174 -2.79 -0.69 10.25
N ASP A 175 -2.57 -1.98 10.28
CA ASP A 175 -2.43 -2.85 9.11
C ASP A 175 -1.29 -2.46 8.16
N MET A 176 -0.23 -1.80 8.69
CA MET A 176 0.96 -1.50 7.88
C MET A 176 1.68 -2.79 7.45
N HIS A 177 1.50 -3.88 8.20
CA HIS A 177 2.05 -5.19 7.89
C HIS A 177 0.98 -6.27 8.07
N GLY A 178 1.00 -7.28 7.19
CA GLY A 178 0.26 -8.52 7.38
C GLY A 178 -1.17 -8.56 6.88
N LEU A 179 -1.73 -7.47 6.36
CA LEU A 179 -3.07 -7.48 5.78
C LEU A 179 -2.99 -7.55 4.25
N VAL A 180 -2.49 -6.52 3.61
CA VAL A 180 -2.24 -6.42 2.16
C VAL A 180 -0.94 -5.69 1.88
N TRP A 181 -0.38 -5.90 0.71
CA TRP A 181 0.60 -5.00 0.13
C TRP A 181 -0.10 -3.73 -0.33
N GLU A 182 0.61 -2.60 -0.35
CA GLU A 182 -0.01 -1.33 -0.66
C GLU A 182 0.72 -0.56 -1.76
N TRP A 183 -0.07 -0.02 -2.69
CA TRP A 183 0.42 0.91 -3.69
C TRP A 183 0.91 2.20 -3.06
N VAL A 184 2.02 2.70 -3.56
CA VAL A 184 2.59 4.02 -3.24
C VAL A 184 2.72 4.85 -4.52
N ALA A 185 2.83 6.17 -4.39
CA ALA A 185 2.82 7.07 -5.54
C ALA A 185 3.98 6.82 -6.52
N ASP A 186 5.15 6.51 -5.98
CA ASP A 186 6.44 6.35 -6.67
C ASP A 186 6.99 4.91 -6.57
N PHE A 187 6.12 3.91 -6.67
CA PHE A 187 6.43 2.49 -6.44
C PHE A 187 7.63 1.96 -7.26
N ASN A 188 7.91 2.56 -8.41
CA ASN A 188 9.01 2.17 -9.31
C ASN A 188 10.26 3.05 -9.19
N SER A 189 10.34 3.93 -8.19
CA SER A 189 11.45 4.89 -8.03
C SER A 189 12.81 4.20 -7.80
N VAL A 190 12.83 3.04 -7.16
CA VAL A 190 14.05 2.28 -6.83
C VAL A 190 14.67 1.59 -8.04
N LEU A 191 13.87 1.21 -9.03
CA LEU A 191 14.37 0.51 -10.23
C LEU A 191 15.27 1.34 -11.13
N LEU A 192 15.26 2.65 -10.98
CA LEU A 192 16.02 3.54 -11.82
C LEU A 192 17.49 3.69 -11.39
N SER A 193 17.91 3.04 -10.31
CA SER A 193 19.27 3.16 -9.75
C SER A 193 20.28 2.13 -10.28
N GLY A 194 19.87 1.17 -11.09
CA GLY A 194 20.73 0.16 -11.69
C GLY A 194 20.71 0.21 -13.21
N ASP A 195 21.85 0.17 -13.84
CA ASP A 195 22.07 0.17 -15.31
C ASP A 195 21.67 -1.18 -15.96
N SER A 196 20.51 -1.70 -15.58
CA SER A 196 20.00 -3.01 -16.00
C SER A 196 19.36 -3.02 -17.41
N ARG A 197 19.47 -1.91 -18.17
CA ARG A 197 18.97 -1.88 -19.55
C ARG A 197 19.95 -2.42 -20.59
N LYS A 198 21.17 -2.82 -20.19
CA LYS A 198 22.21 -3.27 -21.13
C LYS A 198 22.34 -4.79 -21.28
N ASP A 199 21.83 -5.59 -20.36
CA ASP A 199 21.96 -7.05 -20.47
C ASP A 199 20.63 -7.74 -20.79
N LYS A 200 20.48 -8.13 -22.05
CA LYS A 200 19.34 -8.83 -22.63
C LYS A 200 19.25 -10.32 -22.27
N GLN A 201 19.96 -10.80 -21.26
CA GLN A 201 19.92 -12.22 -20.86
C GLN A 201 19.96 -12.35 -19.33
N GLY A 202 18.81 -12.60 -18.70
CA GLY A 202 18.73 -13.03 -17.31
C GLY A 202 17.96 -12.14 -16.36
N ASP A 203 16.75 -11.70 -16.73
CA ASP A 203 15.93 -10.76 -15.92
C ASP A 203 15.58 -11.22 -14.49
N ASP A 204 15.50 -12.52 -14.23
CA ASP A 204 15.05 -13.04 -12.92
C ASP A 204 16.15 -13.16 -11.86
N ALA A 205 17.42 -13.34 -12.26
CA ALA A 205 18.53 -13.52 -11.34
C ALA A 205 19.12 -12.20 -10.82
N LEU A 206 19.03 -11.12 -11.58
CA LEU A 206 19.55 -9.78 -11.23
C LEU A 206 18.74 -9.10 -10.13
N PHE A 207 17.46 -9.44 -10.01
CA PHE A 207 16.56 -8.80 -9.04
C PHE A 207 16.86 -9.19 -7.59
N CYS A 208 17.19 -10.46 -7.33
CA CYS A 208 17.48 -10.94 -5.97
C CYS A 208 18.91 -10.67 -5.50
N GLY A 209 19.91 -10.77 -6.40
CA GLY A 209 21.32 -10.62 -6.02
C GLY A 209 21.82 -9.18 -6.02
N GLY A 210 21.50 -8.39 -7.05
CA GLY A 210 21.97 -7.01 -7.17
C GLY A 210 21.33 -6.03 -6.18
N SER A 211 20.06 -6.26 -5.83
CA SER A 211 19.36 -5.41 -4.86
C SER A 211 19.92 -5.54 -3.45
N ALA A 212 20.40 -6.74 -3.05
CA ALA A 212 20.98 -6.95 -1.73
C ALA A 212 22.30 -6.18 -1.53
N LEU A 213 23.09 -6.00 -2.60
CA LEU A 213 24.41 -5.36 -2.52
C LEU A 213 24.36 -3.87 -2.14
N ASN A 214 23.24 -3.20 -2.41
CA ASN A 214 23.06 -1.76 -2.17
C ASN A 214 22.14 -1.44 -0.99
N ALA A 215 21.69 -2.45 -0.25
CA ALA A 215 20.84 -2.24 0.91
C ALA A 215 21.65 -1.71 2.10
N SER A 216 21.11 -0.71 2.81
CA SER A 216 21.73 -0.12 4.01
C SER A 216 21.73 -1.07 5.20
N ASP A 217 20.75 -1.96 5.27
CA ASP A 217 20.57 -2.92 6.36
C ASP A 217 19.99 -4.24 5.81
N LEU A 218 20.86 -5.23 5.61
CA LEU A 218 20.50 -6.56 5.13
C LEU A 218 19.61 -7.34 6.11
N THR A 219 19.54 -6.92 7.36
CA THR A 219 18.68 -7.56 8.37
C THR A 219 17.23 -7.11 8.29
N ASN A 220 16.94 -6.01 7.59
CA ASN A 220 15.58 -5.49 7.39
C ASN A 220 14.86 -6.23 6.25
N TYR A 221 14.65 -7.53 6.46
CA TYR A 221 14.01 -8.40 5.46
C TYR A 221 12.63 -7.90 5.00
N GLY A 222 11.84 -7.35 5.92
CA GLY A 222 10.51 -6.81 5.58
C GLY A 222 10.57 -5.66 4.59
N ALA A 223 11.47 -4.70 4.79
CA ALA A 223 11.67 -3.62 3.83
C ALA A 223 12.22 -4.16 2.50
N PHE A 224 13.20 -5.08 2.55
CA PHE A 224 13.72 -5.73 1.34
C PHE A 224 12.60 -6.32 0.48
N MET A 225 11.70 -7.09 1.07
CA MET A 225 10.59 -7.70 0.35
C MET A 225 9.62 -6.67 -0.24
N ARG A 226 9.36 -5.56 0.48
CA ARG A 226 8.51 -4.48 -0.04
C ARG A 226 9.12 -3.77 -1.24
N TYR A 227 10.39 -3.44 -1.17
CA TYR A 227 11.10 -2.81 -2.29
C TYR A 227 11.20 -3.75 -3.49
N ALA A 228 11.51 -5.04 -3.26
CA ALA A 228 11.56 -6.06 -4.29
C ALA A 228 10.22 -6.19 -5.01
N LEU A 229 9.12 -6.28 -4.27
CA LEU A 229 7.79 -6.34 -4.85
C LEU A 229 7.50 -5.08 -5.68
N ARG A 230 7.64 -3.88 -5.09
CA ARG A 230 7.37 -2.62 -5.80
C ARG A 230 8.14 -2.53 -7.11
N GLY A 231 9.40 -2.94 -7.08
CA GLY A 231 10.26 -2.94 -8.25
C GLY A 231 9.83 -3.91 -9.36
N SER A 232 9.08 -4.96 -9.06
CA SER A 232 8.59 -5.94 -10.05
C SER A 232 7.25 -5.55 -10.68
N LEU A 233 6.58 -4.50 -10.18
CA LEU A 233 5.23 -4.14 -10.60
C LEU A 233 5.20 -3.23 -11.83
N LYS A 234 4.14 -3.37 -12.62
CA LYS A 234 3.71 -2.39 -13.62
C LYS A 234 2.45 -1.69 -13.10
N ALA A 235 2.25 -0.44 -13.50
CA ALA A 235 1.14 0.38 -12.99
C ALA A 235 -0.26 -0.20 -13.23
N ASN A 236 -0.43 -1.02 -14.26
CA ASN A 236 -1.69 -1.69 -14.57
C ASN A 236 -1.84 -3.09 -13.95
N TYR A 237 -0.83 -3.59 -13.22
CA TYR A 237 -0.91 -4.88 -12.54
C TYR A 237 -1.97 -4.85 -11.45
N THR A 238 -2.63 -6.01 -11.27
CA THR A 238 -3.64 -6.22 -10.24
C THR A 238 -3.36 -7.57 -9.57
N MET A 239 -3.20 -7.56 -8.25
CA MET A 239 -2.81 -8.74 -7.47
C MET A 239 -3.82 -9.00 -6.36
N LEU A 240 -3.97 -10.28 -6.02
CA LEU A 240 -4.90 -10.78 -5.00
C LEU A 240 -4.72 -10.12 -3.62
N ASN A 241 -3.51 -9.76 -3.29
CA ASN A 241 -3.13 -9.20 -1.99
C ASN A 241 -2.56 -7.78 -2.09
N MET A 242 -2.88 -7.05 -3.16
CA MET A 242 -2.45 -5.67 -3.37
C MET A 242 -3.64 -4.73 -3.24
N GLY A 243 -3.61 -3.90 -2.21
CA GLY A 243 -4.54 -2.82 -1.91
C GLY A 243 -3.84 -1.45 -1.88
N PHE A 244 -4.40 -0.50 -1.13
CA PHE A 244 -3.83 0.83 -0.96
C PHE A 244 -4.49 1.58 0.20
N ARG A 245 -3.84 2.64 0.64
CA ARG A 245 -4.41 3.70 1.49
C ARG A 245 -4.05 5.07 0.93
N CYS A 246 -4.75 6.12 1.35
CA CYS A 246 -4.48 7.47 0.87
C CYS A 246 -3.73 8.30 1.92
N ALA A 247 -3.08 9.36 1.44
CA ALA A 247 -2.39 10.40 2.20
C ALA A 247 -2.89 11.80 1.77
N LEU A 248 -2.63 12.80 2.58
CA LEU A 248 -2.93 14.21 2.27
C LEU A 248 -1.72 15.08 2.63
#